data_508ee9ada84772a44e335a5f1575e1c4
#
_entry.id   508ee9ada84772a44e335a5f1575e1c4
#
_cell.length_a   1.000
_cell.length_b   1.000
_cell.length_c   1.000
_cell.angle_alpha   90.00
_cell.angle_beta   90.00
_cell.angle_gamma   90.00
#
_symmetry.space_group_name_H-M   'P 1'
#
loop_
_entity.id
_entity.type
_entity.pdbx_description
1 polymer ?
#
loop_
_entity_poly.entity_id
_entity_poly.type
_entity_poly.pdbx_seq_one_letter_code
_entity_poly.pdbx_strand_id
1 'polypeptide(L)'
;MSITPNVLATRYATDEMVALFDPINKIIAERKFWITILKLQKKSGLPITDADISAYEKVIDKVDLASIEKREKITRHDVKARIEEFNSLAGAEKIHIGLTSRDLTENIELIQIRDGLNLIRKRSLETLFLLEKNISKYEKTYMVGRSHNVAAQVTTLGKRFATCGQELLYSLTALNELINRLPLRGLKGPVGTGQDGISSLGSVKDLTKMEEAIASEFGFENTLTSVGQIYPRSIDFEVVSKLLQIASAPSSFATSIRLMAGSGLVSEGFKQGQVGSSAMPHKMNSRSSERINGMAVLLRGYTTMACLLYTSPSPRDRQKSRMPSSA
;
A
#
# COMPACT_ATOMS: atom_id res chain seq x y z
N MET A 1 -16.61 -22.72 6.43
CA MET A 1 -16.72 -22.45 4.98
C MET A 1 -15.33 -22.49 4.37
N SER A 2 -15.15 -23.13 3.20
CA SER A 2 -13.88 -23.07 2.49
C SER A 2 -13.70 -21.65 1.95
N ILE A 3 -12.59 -21.00 2.33
CA ILE A 3 -12.25 -19.68 1.81
C ILE A 3 -11.58 -19.88 0.45
N THR A 4 -12.10 -19.26 -0.60
CA THR A 4 -11.42 -19.24 -1.90
C THR A 4 -10.11 -18.45 -1.79
N PRO A 5 -8.94 -19.06 -1.98
CA PRO A 5 -7.68 -18.36 -1.80
C PRO A 5 -7.48 -17.30 -2.89
N ASN A 6 -6.92 -16.16 -2.49
CA ASN A 6 -6.46 -15.17 -3.46
C ASN A 6 -5.16 -15.65 -4.12
N VAL A 7 -5.26 -16.09 -5.39
CA VAL A 7 -4.14 -16.64 -6.15
C VAL A 7 -2.98 -15.64 -6.31
N LEU A 8 -3.27 -14.34 -6.40
CA LEU A 8 -2.22 -13.31 -6.49
C LEU A 8 -1.41 -13.25 -5.20
N ALA A 9 -2.08 -13.27 -4.04
CA ALA A 9 -1.41 -13.28 -2.75
C ALA A 9 -0.66 -14.60 -2.50
N THR A 10 -1.32 -15.76 -2.71
CA THR A 10 -0.75 -17.07 -2.35
C THR A 10 0.38 -17.54 -3.25
N ARG A 11 0.46 -17.09 -4.51
CA ARG A 11 1.47 -17.54 -5.46
C ARG A 11 2.52 -16.51 -5.84
N TYR A 12 2.26 -15.23 -5.65
CA TYR A 12 3.09 -14.17 -6.23
C TYR A 12 3.49 -13.08 -5.24
N ALA A 13 2.74 -12.84 -4.18
CA ALA A 13 3.15 -11.89 -3.15
C ALA A 13 4.29 -12.45 -2.29
N THR A 14 5.13 -11.58 -1.75
CA THR A 14 6.12 -11.96 -0.75
C THR A 14 5.48 -12.08 0.63
N ASP A 15 6.08 -12.88 1.51
CA ASP A 15 5.58 -13.04 2.89
C ASP A 15 5.48 -11.69 3.62
N GLU A 16 6.43 -10.79 3.39
CA GLU A 16 6.43 -9.42 3.95
C GLU A 16 5.19 -8.63 3.50
N MET A 17 4.82 -8.72 2.21
CA MET A 17 3.64 -8.04 1.68
C MET A 17 2.34 -8.69 2.17
N VAL A 18 2.30 -10.02 2.26
CA VAL A 18 1.15 -10.75 2.81
C VAL A 18 0.94 -10.38 4.27
N ALA A 19 2.02 -10.36 5.08
CA ALA A 19 1.94 -10.00 6.49
C ALA A 19 1.44 -8.56 6.70
N LEU A 20 1.80 -7.63 5.83
CA LEU A 20 1.37 -6.23 5.93
C LEU A 20 -0.16 -6.09 5.81
N PHE A 21 -0.80 -6.91 4.98
CA PHE A 21 -2.25 -6.88 4.75
C PHE A 21 -3.01 -8.02 5.45
N ASP A 22 -2.33 -8.79 6.30
CA ASP A 22 -2.96 -9.83 7.10
C ASP A 22 -3.99 -9.22 8.08
N PRO A 23 -5.20 -9.80 8.21
CA PRO A 23 -6.24 -9.27 9.08
C PRO A 23 -5.83 -9.13 10.55
N ILE A 24 -5.05 -10.06 11.09
CA ILE A 24 -4.58 -10.00 12.49
C ILE A 24 -3.58 -8.85 12.63
N ASN A 25 -2.62 -8.75 11.72
CA ASN A 25 -1.61 -7.68 11.74
C ASN A 25 -2.24 -6.29 11.57
N LYS A 26 -3.29 -6.18 10.73
CA LYS A 26 -4.07 -4.94 10.62
C LYS A 26 -4.71 -4.56 11.95
N ILE A 27 -5.34 -5.50 12.66
CA ILE A 27 -5.96 -5.26 13.97
C ILE A 27 -4.89 -4.87 15.01
N ILE A 28 -3.72 -5.50 14.99
CA ILE A 28 -2.60 -5.12 15.86
C ILE A 28 -2.13 -3.69 15.55
N ALA A 29 -2.08 -3.28 14.29
CA ALA A 29 -1.75 -1.91 13.91
C ALA A 29 -2.81 -0.91 14.40
N GLU A 30 -4.10 -1.24 14.29
CA GLU A 30 -5.21 -0.45 14.86
C GLU A 30 -5.07 -0.29 16.37
N ARG A 31 -4.72 -1.35 17.10
CA ARG A 31 -4.50 -1.33 18.55
C ARG A 31 -3.30 -0.47 18.93
N LYS A 32 -2.19 -0.55 18.19
CA LYS A 32 -1.04 0.35 18.35
C LYS A 32 -1.44 1.80 18.19
N PHE A 33 -2.24 2.10 17.17
CA PHE A 33 -2.73 3.45 16.92
C PHE A 33 -3.60 3.96 18.09
N TRP A 34 -4.53 3.17 18.62
CA TRP A 34 -5.32 3.51 19.80
C TRP A 34 -4.46 3.75 21.03
N ILE A 35 -3.47 2.88 21.30
CA ILE A 35 -2.57 3.04 22.44
C ILE A 35 -1.74 4.31 22.31
N THR A 36 -1.25 4.64 21.12
CA THR A 36 -0.55 5.91 20.86
C THR A 36 -1.44 7.10 21.18
N ILE A 37 -2.70 7.09 20.73
CA ILE A 37 -3.67 8.14 21.06
C ILE A 37 -3.89 8.23 22.59
N LEU A 38 -4.09 7.11 23.28
CA LEU A 38 -4.24 7.12 24.75
C LEU A 38 -3.04 7.76 25.45
N LYS A 39 -1.83 7.45 25.04
CA LYS A 39 -0.60 8.05 25.58
C LYS A 39 -0.57 9.57 25.37
N LEU A 40 -0.96 10.02 24.20
CA LEU A 40 -1.01 11.46 23.87
C LEU A 40 -2.15 12.18 24.59
N GLN A 41 -3.32 11.57 24.68
CA GLN A 41 -4.45 12.09 25.46
C GLN A 41 -4.07 12.24 26.94
N LYS A 42 -3.38 11.28 27.54
CA LYS A 42 -2.85 11.39 28.90
C LYS A 42 -1.88 12.56 29.04
N LYS A 43 -0.93 12.72 28.09
CA LYS A 43 -0.01 13.88 28.09
C LYS A 43 -0.73 15.22 27.99
N SER A 44 -1.90 15.25 27.37
CA SER A 44 -2.77 16.44 27.25
C SER A 44 -3.67 16.66 28.46
N GLY A 45 -3.54 15.84 29.52
CA GLY A 45 -4.27 16.03 30.80
C GLY A 45 -5.63 15.33 30.86
N LEU A 46 -5.98 14.47 29.89
CA LEU A 46 -7.20 13.68 29.98
C LEU A 46 -7.08 12.62 31.11
N PRO A 47 -8.20 12.19 31.72
CA PRO A 47 -8.21 11.26 32.85
C PRO A 47 -7.92 9.81 32.42
N ILE A 48 -6.69 9.58 31.94
CA ILE A 48 -6.15 8.27 31.52
C ILE A 48 -4.94 7.97 32.41
N THR A 49 -4.93 6.78 33.01
CA THR A 49 -3.88 6.33 33.93
C THR A 49 -2.85 5.46 33.19
N ASP A 50 -1.65 5.29 33.81
CA ASP A 50 -0.67 4.32 33.31
C ASP A 50 -1.20 2.88 33.40
N ALA A 51 -2.05 2.60 34.37
CA ALA A 51 -2.71 1.31 34.51
C ALA A 51 -3.64 1.03 33.31
N ASP A 52 -4.40 2.02 32.85
CA ASP A 52 -5.25 1.92 31.65
C ASP A 52 -4.40 1.57 30.40
N ILE A 53 -3.33 2.32 30.16
CA ILE A 53 -2.44 2.09 29.02
C ILE A 53 -1.81 0.70 29.09
N SER A 54 -1.26 0.33 30.25
CA SER A 54 -0.62 -0.97 30.48
C SER A 54 -1.60 -2.15 30.30
N ALA A 55 -2.87 -1.96 30.63
CA ALA A 55 -3.90 -2.98 30.42
C ALA A 55 -4.08 -3.31 28.94
N TYR A 56 -4.13 -2.30 28.06
CA TYR A 56 -4.19 -2.49 26.61
C TYR A 56 -2.89 -3.04 26.01
N GLU A 57 -1.72 -2.55 26.47
CA GLU A 57 -0.42 -3.02 25.98
C GLU A 57 -0.20 -4.53 26.23
N LYS A 58 -0.64 -5.05 27.39
CA LYS A 58 -0.52 -6.48 27.74
C LYS A 58 -1.31 -7.42 26.84
N VAL A 59 -2.31 -6.92 26.13
CA VAL A 59 -3.21 -7.72 25.29
C VAL A 59 -3.19 -7.32 23.81
N ILE A 60 -2.23 -6.48 23.41
CA ILE A 60 -2.16 -5.91 22.07
C ILE A 60 -2.12 -7.00 20.98
N ASP A 61 -1.40 -8.09 21.22
CA ASP A 61 -1.23 -9.20 20.25
C ASP A 61 -2.30 -10.30 20.41
N LYS A 62 -3.18 -10.22 21.41
CA LYS A 62 -4.18 -11.25 21.70
C LYS A 62 -5.46 -11.00 20.89
N VAL A 63 -5.37 -11.10 19.56
CA VAL A 63 -6.51 -10.88 18.67
C VAL A 63 -7.40 -12.11 18.62
N ASP A 64 -8.68 -11.97 19.02
CA ASP A 64 -9.70 -12.99 18.91
C ASP A 64 -10.68 -12.69 17.76
N LEU A 65 -10.33 -13.17 16.56
CA LEU A 65 -11.14 -12.97 15.35
C LEU A 65 -12.57 -13.54 15.49
N ALA A 66 -12.73 -14.66 16.23
CA ALA A 66 -14.05 -15.27 16.42
C ALA A 66 -14.95 -14.39 17.29
N SER A 67 -14.37 -13.80 18.35
CA SER A 67 -15.07 -12.83 19.20
C SER A 67 -15.44 -11.56 18.42
N ILE A 68 -14.53 -11.05 17.58
CA ILE A 68 -14.79 -9.88 16.73
C ILE A 68 -15.95 -10.19 15.77
N GLU A 69 -15.90 -11.31 15.05
CA GLU A 69 -16.94 -11.71 14.11
C GLU A 69 -18.32 -11.86 14.80
N LYS A 70 -18.36 -12.46 16.00
CA LYS A 70 -19.58 -12.58 16.79
C LYS A 70 -20.15 -11.21 17.16
N ARG A 71 -19.30 -10.28 17.60
CA ARG A 71 -19.71 -8.91 17.96
C ARG A 71 -20.18 -8.14 16.74
N GLU A 72 -19.48 -8.27 15.60
CA GLU A 72 -19.85 -7.59 14.35
C GLU A 72 -21.22 -8.05 13.82
N LYS A 73 -21.56 -9.34 13.95
CA LYS A 73 -22.89 -9.84 13.60
C LYS A 73 -24.02 -9.17 14.40
N ILE A 74 -23.73 -8.73 15.62
CA ILE A 74 -24.70 -8.06 16.51
C ILE A 74 -24.70 -6.55 16.22
N THR A 75 -23.53 -5.93 16.26
CA THR A 75 -23.38 -4.46 16.14
C THR A 75 -23.58 -3.95 14.72
N ARG A 76 -23.44 -4.82 13.71
CA ARG A 76 -23.43 -4.46 12.29
C ARG A 76 -22.37 -3.38 11.95
N HIS A 77 -21.28 -3.33 12.75
CA HIS A 77 -20.24 -2.34 12.63
C HIS A 77 -18.88 -2.93 13.02
N ASP A 78 -17.99 -3.00 12.05
CA ASP A 78 -16.67 -3.62 12.14
C ASP A 78 -15.75 -2.99 13.20
N VAL A 79 -15.59 -1.66 13.17
CA VAL A 79 -14.73 -0.96 14.14
C VAL A 79 -15.30 -1.07 15.55
N LYS A 80 -16.63 -0.99 15.72
CA LYS A 80 -17.27 -1.16 17.03
C LYS A 80 -17.00 -2.54 17.62
N ALA A 81 -17.07 -3.58 16.80
CA ALA A 81 -16.75 -4.94 17.22
C ALA A 81 -15.30 -5.08 17.70
N ARG A 82 -14.34 -4.45 17.00
CA ARG A 82 -12.92 -4.44 17.40
C ARG A 82 -12.69 -3.64 18.68
N ILE A 83 -13.39 -2.51 18.87
CA ILE A 83 -13.33 -1.75 20.12
C ILE A 83 -13.81 -2.58 21.30
N GLU A 84 -14.99 -3.21 21.18
CA GLU A 84 -15.57 -4.01 22.25
C GLU A 84 -14.72 -5.23 22.61
N GLU A 85 -14.12 -5.88 21.61
CA GLU A 85 -13.23 -7.01 21.84
C GLU A 85 -11.97 -6.56 22.57
N PHE A 86 -11.32 -5.48 22.14
CA PHE A 86 -10.10 -4.99 22.75
C PHE A 86 -10.34 -4.45 24.17
N ASN A 87 -11.45 -3.75 24.39
CA ASN A 87 -11.89 -3.32 25.74
C ASN A 87 -12.13 -4.52 26.67
N SER A 88 -12.79 -5.56 26.17
CA SER A 88 -13.05 -6.78 26.94
C SER A 88 -11.76 -7.50 27.35
N LEU A 89 -10.78 -7.56 26.46
CA LEU A 89 -9.46 -8.17 26.76
C LEU A 89 -8.64 -7.32 27.76
N ALA A 90 -8.70 -6.01 27.64
CA ALA A 90 -8.01 -5.10 28.53
C ALA A 90 -8.69 -4.93 29.90
N GLY A 91 -10.00 -5.24 30.00
CA GLY A 91 -10.80 -4.95 31.20
C GLY A 91 -10.98 -3.45 31.44
N ALA A 92 -10.96 -2.63 30.38
CA ALA A 92 -11.06 -1.17 30.43
C ALA A 92 -11.81 -0.66 29.20
N GLU A 93 -12.46 0.52 29.32
CA GLU A 93 -13.18 1.18 28.23
C GLU A 93 -12.65 2.61 28.04
N LYS A 94 -11.42 2.72 27.51
CA LYS A 94 -10.73 4.03 27.38
C LYS A 94 -10.35 4.37 25.93
N ILE A 95 -10.36 3.41 25.00
CA ILE A 95 -9.99 3.67 23.60
C ILE A 95 -11.14 4.27 22.80
N HIS A 96 -10.80 4.91 21.69
CA HIS A 96 -11.72 5.46 20.69
C HIS A 96 -12.62 6.61 21.19
N ILE A 97 -12.31 7.18 22.35
CA ILE A 97 -13.07 8.31 22.88
C ILE A 97 -12.75 9.58 22.07
N GLY A 98 -13.78 10.24 21.56
CA GLY A 98 -13.65 11.42 20.71
C GLY A 98 -13.21 11.13 19.26
N LEU A 99 -13.29 9.87 18.83
CA LEU A 99 -12.90 9.43 17.48
C LEU A 99 -14.08 8.88 16.70
N THR A 100 -14.02 9.06 15.39
CA THR A 100 -14.87 8.30 14.46
C THR A 100 -14.11 7.08 13.91
N SER A 101 -14.84 6.09 13.38
CA SER A 101 -14.23 4.90 12.76
C SER A 101 -13.19 5.24 11.69
N ARG A 102 -13.39 6.34 10.96
CA ARG A 102 -12.47 6.78 9.91
C ARG A 102 -11.21 7.46 10.43
N ASP A 103 -11.22 7.99 11.65
CA ASP A 103 -9.99 8.44 12.33
C ASP A 103 -9.03 7.27 12.60
N LEU A 104 -9.56 6.05 12.70
CA LEU A 104 -8.76 4.85 12.79
C LEU A 104 -8.42 4.30 11.41
N THR A 105 -9.43 3.87 10.64
CA THR A 105 -9.25 3.05 9.44
C THR A 105 -8.49 3.76 8.34
N GLU A 106 -8.77 5.05 8.11
CA GLU A 106 -8.09 5.83 7.05
C GLU A 106 -6.60 6.08 7.38
N ASN A 107 -6.25 6.29 8.65
CA ASN A 107 -4.85 6.42 9.03
C ASN A 107 -4.10 5.08 8.93
N ILE A 108 -4.72 3.97 9.33
CA ILE A 108 -4.13 2.63 9.19
C ILE A 108 -3.95 2.27 7.71
N GLU A 109 -4.91 2.58 6.84
CA GLU A 109 -4.79 2.37 5.40
C GLU A 109 -3.59 3.13 4.81
N LEU A 110 -3.39 4.41 5.18
CA LEU A 110 -2.24 5.20 4.74
C LEU A 110 -0.91 4.66 5.27
N ILE A 111 -0.87 4.14 6.51
CA ILE A 111 0.31 3.46 7.06
C ILE A 111 0.62 2.20 6.25
N GLN A 112 -0.38 1.35 5.99
CA GLN A 112 -0.19 0.13 5.18
C GLN A 112 0.25 0.46 3.74
N ILE A 113 -0.32 1.50 3.12
CA ILE A 113 0.09 1.97 1.79
C ILE A 113 1.55 2.38 1.81
N ARG A 114 1.98 3.25 2.73
CA ARG A 114 3.38 3.69 2.82
C ARG A 114 4.33 2.51 3.02
N ASP A 115 3.99 1.60 3.91
CA ASP A 115 4.84 0.45 4.21
C ASP A 115 4.93 -0.51 3.01
N GLY A 116 3.82 -0.70 2.29
CA GLY A 116 3.79 -1.42 1.01
C GLY A 116 4.66 -0.75 -0.07
N LEU A 117 4.58 0.58 -0.20
CA LEU A 117 5.43 1.33 -1.11
C LEU A 117 6.92 1.22 -0.74
N ASN A 118 7.26 1.19 0.56
CA ASN A 118 8.63 0.95 1.01
C ASN A 118 9.14 -0.46 0.63
N LEU A 119 8.29 -1.48 0.71
CA LEU A 119 8.65 -2.83 0.22
C LEU A 119 8.91 -2.82 -1.30
N ILE A 120 8.06 -2.14 -2.08
CA ILE A 120 8.28 -1.98 -3.53
C ILE A 120 9.56 -1.20 -3.81
N ARG A 121 9.85 -0.13 -3.07
CA ARG A 121 11.10 0.61 -3.17
C ARG A 121 12.32 -0.29 -2.95
N LYS A 122 12.31 -1.09 -1.90
CA LYS A 122 13.37 -2.07 -1.59
C LYS A 122 13.58 -3.03 -2.76
N ARG A 123 12.52 -3.65 -3.29
CA ARG A 123 12.60 -4.58 -4.43
C ARG A 123 13.07 -3.91 -5.72
N SER A 124 12.70 -2.65 -5.93
CA SER A 124 13.16 -1.87 -7.09
C SER A 124 14.66 -1.59 -7.01
N LEU A 125 15.18 -1.26 -5.82
CA LEU A 125 16.63 -1.10 -5.59
C LEU A 125 17.40 -2.41 -5.80
N GLU A 126 16.90 -3.53 -5.29
CA GLU A 126 17.48 -4.86 -5.53
C GLU A 126 17.51 -5.18 -7.03
N THR A 127 16.45 -4.82 -7.76
CA THR A 127 16.38 -5.01 -9.22
C THR A 127 17.39 -4.14 -9.95
N LEU A 128 17.56 -2.88 -9.57
CA LEU A 128 18.58 -1.98 -10.14
C LEU A 128 19.99 -2.54 -9.93
N PHE A 129 20.28 -3.05 -8.75
CA PHE A 129 21.58 -3.68 -8.45
C PHE A 129 21.85 -4.91 -9.32
N LEU A 130 20.82 -5.73 -9.58
CA LEU A 130 20.95 -6.88 -10.49
C LEU A 130 21.09 -6.45 -11.96
N LEU A 131 20.42 -5.36 -12.36
CA LEU A 131 20.57 -4.78 -13.69
C LEU A 131 22.00 -4.25 -13.88
N GLU A 132 22.56 -3.54 -12.91
CA GLU A 132 23.94 -3.02 -12.93
C GLU A 132 24.96 -4.16 -13.14
N LYS A 133 24.86 -5.25 -12.41
CA LYS A 133 25.69 -6.44 -12.62
C LYS A 133 25.59 -6.99 -14.04
N ASN A 134 24.38 -7.04 -14.60
CA ASN A 134 24.19 -7.52 -15.96
C ASN A 134 24.66 -6.50 -17.01
N ILE A 135 24.57 -5.22 -16.75
CA ILE A 135 25.15 -4.16 -17.61
C ILE A 135 26.65 -4.40 -17.76
N SER A 136 27.38 -4.50 -16.64
CA SER A 136 28.83 -4.75 -16.63
C SER A 136 29.19 -6.09 -17.27
N LYS A 137 28.47 -7.15 -16.96
CA LYS A 137 28.71 -8.49 -17.51
C LYS A 137 28.59 -8.53 -19.04
N TYR A 138 27.63 -7.82 -19.61
CA TYR A 138 27.27 -7.87 -21.03
C TYR A 138 27.63 -6.61 -21.81
N GLU A 139 28.47 -5.73 -21.27
CA GLU A 139 28.88 -4.49 -21.94
C GLU A 139 29.54 -4.70 -23.29
N LYS A 140 30.27 -5.83 -23.45
CA LYS A 140 30.98 -6.24 -24.68
C LYS A 140 30.25 -7.31 -25.50
N THR A 141 29.03 -7.66 -25.14
CA THR A 141 28.22 -8.61 -25.89
C THR A 141 27.47 -7.87 -26.99
N TYR A 142 28.08 -7.82 -28.17
CA TYR A 142 27.56 -7.10 -29.32
C TYR A 142 26.32 -7.80 -29.88
N MET A 143 25.36 -7.01 -30.33
CA MET A 143 24.16 -7.48 -31.00
C MET A 143 23.63 -6.43 -31.96
N VAL A 144 22.76 -6.86 -32.88
CA VAL A 144 22.05 -5.96 -33.79
C VAL A 144 20.94 -5.23 -33.03
N GLY A 145 21.07 -3.90 -32.92
CA GLY A 145 19.97 -3.03 -32.50
C GLY A 145 18.91 -2.92 -33.58
N ARG A 146 17.66 -2.92 -33.19
CA ARG A 146 16.53 -2.84 -34.10
C ARG A 146 15.71 -1.57 -33.83
N SER A 147 15.24 -0.93 -34.90
CA SER A 147 14.27 0.14 -34.88
C SER A 147 13.08 -0.30 -35.71
N HIS A 148 11.86 -0.13 -35.23
CA HIS A 148 10.65 -0.68 -35.87
C HIS A 148 10.73 -2.19 -36.20
N ASN A 149 11.43 -2.94 -35.33
CA ASN A 149 11.75 -4.34 -35.50
C ASN A 149 12.67 -4.71 -36.69
N VAL A 150 13.22 -3.71 -37.37
CA VAL A 150 14.18 -3.85 -38.48
C VAL A 150 15.61 -3.63 -37.98
N ALA A 151 16.58 -4.39 -38.51
CA ALA A 151 17.98 -4.22 -38.18
C ALA A 151 18.47 -2.80 -38.51
N ALA A 152 19.12 -2.14 -37.55
CA ALA A 152 19.57 -0.75 -37.67
C ALA A 152 21.06 -0.58 -37.40
N GLN A 153 21.48 -0.65 -36.15
CA GLN A 153 22.86 -0.38 -35.73
C GLN A 153 23.36 -1.44 -34.74
N VAL A 154 24.69 -1.51 -34.58
CA VAL A 154 25.31 -2.31 -33.54
C VAL A 154 25.03 -1.71 -32.18
N THR A 155 24.68 -2.55 -31.22
CA THR A 155 24.53 -2.22 -29.81
C THR A 155 25.09 -3.34 -28.95
N THR A 156 24.89 -3.31 -27.63
CA THR A 156 25.26 -4.40 -26.73
C THR A 156 24.08 -4.87 -25.91
N LEU A 157 24.14 -6.09 -25.42
CA LEU A 157 23.16 -6.61 -24.48
C LEU A 157 23.20 -5.82 -23.16
N GLY A 158 24.41 -5.39 -22.72
CA GLY A 158 24.55 -4.51 -21.55
C GLY A 158 23.76 -3.21 -21.72
N LYS A 159 23.77 -2.59 -22.91
CA LYS A 159 22.97 -1.39 -23.21
C LYS A 159 21.46 -1.63 -23.06
N ARG A 160 20.96 -2.82 -23.39
CA ARG A 160 19.54 -3.15 -23.19
C ARG A 160 19.17 -3.23 -21.71
N PHE A 161 20.03 -3.78 -20.86
CA PHE A 161 19.85 -3.74 -19.41
C PHE A 161 19.91 -2.29 -18.88
N ALA A 162 20.86 -1.49 -19.39
CA ALA A 162 21.01 -0.08 -18.99
C ALA A 162 19.75 0.74 -19.32
N THR A 163 19.13 0.52 -20.47
CA THR A 163 17.87 1.21 -20.86
C THR A 163 16.74 0.89 -19.88
N CYS A 164 16.58 -0.39 -19.50
CA CYS A 164 15.61 -0.79 -18.48
C CYS A 164 15.95 -0.16 -17.11
N GLY A 165 17.21 -0.18 -16.72
CA GLY A 165 17.68 0.43 -15.47
C GLY A 165 17.41 1.93 -15.40
N GLN A 166 17.63 2.66 -16.48
CA GLN A 166 17.36 4.10 -16.55
C GLN A 166 15.88 4.42 -16.36
N GLU A 167 15.00 3.67 -17.02
CA GLU A 167 13.55 3.86 -16.89
C GLU A 167 13.06 3.52 -15.46
N LEU A 168 13.58 2.41 -14.88
CA LEU A 168 13.25 2.03 -13.50
C LEU A 168 13.75 3.07 -12.50
N LEU A 169 14.97 3.61 -12.69
CA LEU A 169 15.53 4.65 -11.82
C LEU A 169 14.67 5.92 -11.84
N TYR A 170 14.24 6.36 -13.02
CA TYR A 170 13.34 7.51 -13.16
C TYR A 170 12.02 7.29 -12.42
N SER A 171 11.42 6.11 -12.58
CA SER A 171 10.17 5.74 -11.90
C SER A 171 10.35 5.62 -10.38
N LEU A 172 11.50 5.12 -9.92
CA LEU A 172 11.84 5.00 -8.50
C LEU A 172 12.02 6.37 -7.84
N THR A 173 12.58 7.35 -8.54
CA THR A 173 12.68 8.74 -8.04
C THR A 173 11.28 9.28 -7.75
N ALA A 174 10.33 9.13 -8.68
CA ALA A 174 8.95 9.58 -8.50
C ALA A 174 8.20 8.81 -7.40
N LEU A 175 8.54 7.53 -7.17
CA LEU A 175 8.01 6.76 -6.04
C LEU A 175 8.53 7.28 -4.70
N ASN A 176 9.82 7.61 -4.61
CA ASN A 176 10.41 8.18 -3.41
C ASN A 176 9.78 9.53 -3.04
N GLU A 177 9.55 10.39 -4.02
CA GLU A 177 8.85 11.67 -3.82
C GLU A 177 7.43 11.45 -3.26
N LEU A 178 6.69 10.46 -3.77
CA LEU A 178 5.39 10.13 -3.22
C LEU A 178 5.48 9.64 -1.77
N ILE A 179 6.37 8.70 -1.47
CA ILE A 179 6.54 8.15 -0.11
C ILE A 179 6.83 9.27 0.89
N ASN A 180 7.75 10.18 0.55
CA ASN A 180 8.17 11.25 1.45
C ASN A 180 7.06 12.26 1.76
N ARG A 181 6.16 12.53 0.82
CA ARG A 181 5.07 13.50 1.01
C ARG A 181 3.73 12.88 1.37
N LEU A 182 3.64 11.55 1.49
CA LEU A 182 2.39 10.88 1.83
C LEU A 182 1.97 11.30 3.26
N PRO A 183 0.80 11.92 3.46
CA PRO A 183 0.36 12.39 4.77
C PRO A 183 -0.47 11.33 5.49
N LEU A 184 -0.60 11.43 6.82
CA LEU A 184 -1.73 10.83 7.52
C LEU A 184 -2.99 11.67 7.33
N ARG A 185 -4.16 11.03 7.47
CA ARG A 185 -5.44 11.76 7.46
C ARG A 185 -5.57 12.69 8.67
N GLY A 186 -5.07 12.27 9.82
CA GLY A 186 -5.27 12.95 11.10
C GLY A 186 -6.60 12.58 11.77
N LEU A 187 -6.92 13.28 12.86
CA LEU A 187 -8.11 13.09 13.69
C LEU A 187 -9.15 14.17 13.37
N LYS A 188 -9.89 13.98 12.30
CA LYS A 188 -10.80 14.99 11.73
C LYS A 188 -12.27 14.80 12.12
N GLY A 189 -12.60 13.67 12.76
CA GLY A 189 -13.98 13.34 13.09
C GLY A 189 -14.86 12.98 11.89
N PRO A 190 -16.18 12.86 12.10
CA PRO A 190 -17.11 12.32 11.10
C PRO A 190 -17.38 13.24 9.91
N VAL A 191 -17.13 14.54 10.03
CA VAL A 191 -17.38 15.55 8.96
C VAL A 191 -16.18 16.47 8.71
N GLY A 192 -15.01 16.14 9.26
CA GLY A 192 -13.77 16.88 9.01
C GLY A 192 -13.53 18.10 9.93
N THR A 193 -14.38 18.35 10.91
CA THR A 193 -14.28 19.51 11.82
C THR A 193 -13.36 19.28 13.01
N GLY A 194 -13.05 18.03 13.35
CA GLY A 194 -12.30 17.69 14.56
C GLY A 194 -12.97 18.08 15.87
N GLN A 195 -14.28 18.36 15.85
CA GLN A 195 -15.01 18.98 16.98
C GLN A 195 -14.86 18.21 18.29
N ASP A 196 -15.00 16.88 18.26
CA ASP A 196 -14.90 16.06 19.47
C ASP A 196 -13.48 16.08 20.06
N GLY A 197 -12.46 16.06 19.20
CA GLY A 197 -11.06 16.23 19.60
C GLY A 197 -10.79 17.62 20.20
N ILE A 198 -11.29 18.69 19.56
CA ILE A 198 -11.17 20.07 20.04
C ILE A 198 -11.85 20.22 21.40
N SER A 199 -13.07 19.68 21.54
CA SER A 199 -13.83 19.75 22.81
C SER A 199 -13.11 19.02 23.94
N SER A 200 -12.47 17.89 23.64
CA SER A 200 -11.74 17.08 24.62
C SER A 200 -10.39 17.69 25.01
N LEU A 201 -9.69 18.32 24.07
CA LEU A 201 -8.33 18.85 24.25
C LEU A 201 -8.28 20.33 24.59
N GLY A 202 -9.41 21.04 24.39
CA GLY A 202 -9.58 22.45 24.74
C GLY A 202 -9.31 23.44 23.61
N SER A 203 -8.55 23.10 22.59
CA SER A 203 -8.29 24.00 21.46
C SER A 203 -7.92 23.29 20.15
N VAL A 204 -8.09 23.99 19.02
CA VAL A 204 -7.59 23.56 17.70
C VAL A 204 -6.08 23.33 17.73
N LYS A 205 -5.34 24.22 18.41
CA LYS A 205 -3.88 24.13 18.52
C LYS A 205 -3.43 22.83 19.21
N ASP A 206 -4.14 22.38 20.23
CA ASP A 206 -3.78 21.16 20.95
C ASP A 206 -4.16 19.90 20.15
N LEU A 207 -5.27 19.93 19.40
CA LEU A 207 -5.58 18.87 18.44
C LEU A 207 -4.51 18.78 17.35
N THR A 208 -4.08 19.92 16.78
CA THR A 208 -3.01 19.94 15.75
C THR A 208 -1.70 19.35 16.29
N LYS A 209 -1.28 19.73 17.49
CA LYS A 209 -0.08 19.15 18.13
C LYS A 209 -0.21 17.64 18.34
N MET A 210 -1.40 17.17 18.71
CA MET A 210 -1.66 15.74 18.85
C MET A 210 -1.53 15.03 17.50
N GLU A 211 -2.09 15.58 16.43
CA GLU A 211 -1.97 15.04 15.08
C GLU A 211 -0.52 14.99 14.59
N GLU A 212 0.26 16.05 14.84
CA GLU A 212 1.70 16.10 14.53
C GLU A 212 2.48 15.03 15.31
N ALA A 213 2.16 14.84 16.59
CA ALA A 213 2.78 13.81 17.40
C ALA A 213 2.43 12.39 16.92
N ILE A 214 1.19 12.16 16.51
CA ILE A 214 0.77 10.89 15.90
C ILE A 214 1.53 10.67 14.59
N ALA A 215 1.60 11.67 13.72
CA ALA A 215 2.31 11.57 12.45
C ALA A 215 3.78 11.21 12.67
N SER A 216 4.45 11.88 13.59
CA SER A 216 5.85 11.61 13.97
C SER A 216 6.04 10.20 14.50
N GLU A 217 5.16 9.71 15.39
CA GLU A 217 5.24 8.36 15.96
C GLU A 217 5.13 7.27 14.89
N PHE A 218 4.30 7.50 13.86
CA PHE A 218 4.15 6.58 12.74
C PHE A 218 5.07 6.88 11.55
N GLY A 219 6.02 7.82 11.68
CA GLY A 219 7.03 8.13 10.67
C GLY A 219 6.47 8.87 9.45
N PHE A 220 5.48 9.73 9.65
CA PHE A 220 4.96 10.66 8.65
C PHE A 220 5.39 12.09 8.98
N GLU A 221 5.68 12.88 7.95
CA GLU A 221 6.05 14.29 8.13
C GLU A 221 4.83 15.19 8.36
N ASN A 222 3.67 14.81 7.79
CA ASN A 222 2.51 15.69 7.74
C ASN A 222 1.19 14.95 7.98
N THR A 223 0.17 15.70 8.39
CA THR A 223 -1.24 15.30 8.34
C THR A 223 -1.99 16.16 7.34
N LEU A 224 -3.10 15.64 6.79
CA LEU A 224 -4.00 16.44 5.96
C LEU A 224 -4.66 17.54 6.80
N THR A 225 -4.70 18.75 6.27
CA THR A 225 -5.21 19.91 7.01
C THR A 225 -6.74 19.97 6.98
N SER A 226 -7.34 19.86 5.80
CA SER A 226 -8.78 19.99 5.60
C SER A 226 -9.29 18.86 4.71
N VAL A 227 -10.00 17.94 5.34
CA VAL A 227 -10.63 16.79 4.67
C VAL A 227 -11.97 16.48 5.34
N GLY A 228 -12.85 15.81 4.62
CA GLY A 228 -14.09 15.29 5.19
C GLY A 228 -13.87 14.01 6.02
N GLN A 229 -14.80 13.09 5.94
CA GLN A 229 -14.73 11.83 6.66
C GLN A 229 -13.59 10.93 6.13
N ILE A 230 -13.25 11.02 4.86
CA ILE A 230 -12.24 10.21 4.18
C ILE A 230 -11.12 11.10 3.62
N TYR A 231 -9.92 10.53 3.42
CA TYR A 231 -8.85 11.23 2.70
C TYR A 231 -9.16 11.33 1.18
N PRO A 232 -8.55 12.29 0.45
CA PRO A 232 -8.79 12.46 -0.98
C PRO A 232 -8.42 11.20 -1.79
N ARG A 233 -9.36 10.67 -2.56
CA ARG A 233 -9.14 9.46 -3.37
C ARG A 233 -8.14 9.66 -4.52
N SER A 234 -7.73 10.90 -4.79
CA SER A 234 -6.57 11.20 -5.64
C SER A 234 -5.28 10.56 -5.14
N ILE A 235 -5.14 10.35 -3.82
CA ILE A 235 -4.00 9.64 -3.23
C ILE A 235 -3.97 8.19 -3.70
N ASP A 236 -5.11 7.49 -3.69
CA ASP A 236 -5.20 6.11 -4.18
C ASP A 236 -4.82 6.01 -5.66
N PHE A 237 -5.34 6.94 -6.48
CA PHE A 237 -5.02 7.00 -7.90
C PHE A 237 -3.53 7.26 -8.13
N GLU A 238 -2.94 8.18 -7.38
CA GLU A 238 -1.51 8.46 -7.47
C GLU A 238 -0.66 7.25 -7.09
N VAL A 239 -0.98 6.58 -5.98
CA VAL A 239 -0.29 5.36 -5.54
C VAL A 239 -0.31 4.30 -6.64
N VAL A 240 -1.48 3.96 -7.18
CA VAL A 240 -1.59 2.95 -8.24
C VAL A 240 -0.88 3.38 -9.52
N SER A 241 -0.91 4.68 -9.85
CA SER A 241 -0.18 5.23 -11.00
C SER A 241 1.34 5.10 -10.85
N LYS A 242 1.89 5.34 -9.65
CA LYS A 242 3.32 5.15 -9.38
C LYS A 242 3.72 3.67 -9.44
N LEU A 243 2.88 2.77 -8.94
CA LEU A 243 3.09 1.33 -9.07
C LEU A 243 3.11 0.91 -10.55
N LEU A 244 2.22 1.44 -11.38
CA LEU A 244 2.23 1.20 -12.82
C LEU A 244 3.50 1.74 -13.49
N GLN A 245 3.97 2.93 -13.11
CA GLN A 245 5.25 3.47 -13.61
C GLN A 245 6.42 2.53 -13.28
N ILE A 246 6.52 2.06 -12.04
CA ILE A 246 7.55 1.08 -11.62
C ILE A 246 7.47 -0.20 -12.46
N ALA A 247 6.27 -0.70 -12.74
CA ALA A 247 6.07 -1.92 -13.52
C ALA A 247 6.36 -1.75 -15.03
N SER A 248 6.40 -0.53 -15.54
CA SER A 248 6.56 -0.25 -16.97
C SER A 248 7.92 -0.69 -17.50
N ALA A 249 9.01 -0.39 -16.79
CA ALA A 249 10.36 -0.79 -17.19
C ALA A 249 10.54 -2.31 -17.26
N PRO A 250 10.20 -3.10 -16.20
CA PRO A 250 10.23 -4.56 -16.27
C PRO A 250 9.32 -5.15 -17.36
N SER A 251 8.14 -4.58 -17.57
CA SER A 251 7.20 -5.05 -18.61
C SER A 251 7.73 -4.82 -20.03
N SER A 252 8.29 -3.64 -20.30
CA SER A 252 8.93 -3.34 -21.58
C SER A 252 10.14 -4.24 -21.84
N PHE A 253 10.99 -4.43 -20.84
CA PHE A 253 12.12 -5.33 -20.92
C PHE A 253 11.69 -6.78 -21.14
N ALA A 254 10.69 -7.26 -20.42
CA ALA A 254 10.13 -8.60 -20.57
C ALA A 254 9.57 -8.84 -21.99
N THR A 255 8.93 -7.82 -22.59
CA THR A 255 8.50 -7.86 -23.99
C THR A 255 9.70 -8.02 -24.93
N SER A 256 10.77 -7.27 -24.72
CA SER A 256 12.01 -7.39 -25.49
C SER A 256 12.64 -8.78 -25.36
N ILE A 257 12.72 -9.35 -24.17
CA ILE A 257 13.22 -10.72 -23.95
C ILE A 257 12.36 -11.75 -24.69
N ARG A 258 11.05 -11.63 -24.66
CA ARG A 258 10.14 -12.55 -25.39
C ARG A 258 10.35 -12.50 -26.89
N LEU A 259 10.48 -11.30 -27.46
CA LEU A 259 10.78 -11.15 -28.90
C LEU A 259 12.13 -11.75 -29.26
N MET A 260 13.16 -11.49 -28.46
CA MET A 260 14.50 -12.06 -28.66
C MET A 260 14.52 -13.58 -28.49
N ALA A 261 13.80 -14.12 -27.53
CA ALA A 261 13.68 -15.56 -27.31
C ALA A 261 12.94 -16.25 -28.46
N GLY A 262 11.87 -15.63 -28.99
CA GLY A 262 11.17 -16.12 -30.16
C GLY A 262 12.05 -16.19 -31.44
N SER A 263 13.07 -15.32 -31.52
CA SER A 263 14.07 -15.28 -32.59
C SER A 263 15.32 -16.11 -32.27
N GLY A 264 15.35 -16.89 -31.20
CA GLY A 264 16.48 -17.73 -30.80
C GLY A 264 17.73 -16.97 -30.31
N LEU A 265 17.61 -15.65 -30.01
CA LEU A 265 18.75 -14.80 -29.64
C LEU A 265 19.08 -14.86 -28.14
N VAL A 266 18.12 -15.15 -27.29
CA VAL A 266 18.28 -15.27 -25.83
C VAL A 266 17.36 -16.34 -25.27
N SER A 267 17.65 -16.80 -24.05
CA SER A 267 16.81 -17.68 -23.27
C SER A 267 16.82 -17.23 -21.81
N GLU A 268 15.73 -17.44 -21.09
CA GLU A 268 15.71 -17.27 -19.63
C GLU A 268 16.51 -18.38 -18.91
N GLY A 269 16.92 -19.42 -19.64
CA GLY A 269 17.53 -20.62 -19.08
C GLY A 269 16.54 -21.47 -18.30
N PHE A 270 17.02 -22.64 -17.85
CA PHE A 270 16.28 -23.51 -16.96
C PHE A 270 17.07 -23.69 -15.66
N LYS A 271 16.33 -23.70 -14.55
CA LYS A 271 16.87 -24.20 -13.29
C LYS A 271 16.99 -25.72 -13.37
N GLN A 272 17.91 -26.31 -12.60
CA GLN A 272 18.06 -27.77 -12.53
C GLN A 272 16.70 -28.41 -12.19
N GLY A 273 16.29 -29.39 -12.99
CA GLY A 273 15.00 -30.08 -12.87
C GLY A 273 13.77 -29.30 -13.41
N GLN A 274 13.96 -28.11 -13.95
CA GLN A 274 12.86 -27.35 -14.56
C GLN A 274 12.52 -27.95 -15.94
N VAL A 275 11.20 -28.11 -16.20
CA VAL A 275 10.66 -28.56 -17.48
C VAL A 275 9.96 -27.38 -18.18
N GLY A 276 10.26 -27.18 -19.46
CA GLY A 276 9.68 -26.08 -20.25
C GLY A 276 8.24 -26.37 -20.70
N SER A 277 7.92 -27.62 -20.98
CA SER A 277 6.60 -28.08 -21.41
C SER A 277 6.42 -29.53 -20.98
N SER A 278 5.19 -29.92 -20.64
CA SER A 278 4.86 -31.32 -20.32
C SER A 278 5.03 -32.27 -21.54
N ALA A 279 4.78 -31.77 -22.74
CA ALA A 279 4.87 -32.52 -23.97
C ALA A 279 6.19 -32.34 -24.74
N MET A 280 6.87 -31.19 -24.56
CA MET A 280 8.10 -30.80 -25.25
C MET A 280 9.15 -30.31 -24.25
N PRO A 281 9.88 -31.20 -23.55
CA PRO A 281 10.83 -30.83 -22.50
C PRO A 281 11.93 -29.85 -22.94
N HIS A 282 12.33 -29.93 -24.22
CA HIS A 282 13.35 -29.08 -24.84
C HIS A 282 12.90 -27.65 -25.11
N LYS A 283 11.59 -27.36 -25.06
CA LYS A 283 11.02 -26.04 -25.38
C LYS A 283 11.27 -25.05 -24.26
N MET A 284 12.13 -24.05 -24.51
CA MET A 284 12.48 -22.99 -23.56
C MET A 284 11.51 -21.78 -23.66
N ASN A 285 10.44 -21.83 -22.91
CA ASN A 285 9.46 -20.76 -22.88
C ASN A 285 9.91 -19.59 -21.96
N SER A 286 9.67 -18.36 -22.37
CA SER A 286 9.92 -17.13 -21.59
C SER A 286 8.83 -16.91 -20.53
N ARG A 287 8.63 -17.88 -19.64
CA ARG A 287 7.51 -17.91 -18.67
C ARG A 287 7.57 -16.79 -17.64
N SER A 288 8.77 -16.37 -17.22
CA SER A 288 8.95 -15.28 -16.27
C SER A 288 8.56 -13.95 -16.91
N SER A 289 9.00 -13.71 -18.14
CA SER A 289 8.65 -12.51 -18.91
C SER A 289 7.15 -12.45 -19.22
N GLU A 290 6.52 -13.58 -19.56
CA GLU A 290 5.06 -13.65 -19.75
C GLU A 290 4.30 -13.28 -18.47
N ARG A 291 4.76 -13.76 -17.31
CA ARG A 291 4.18 -13.45 -16.01
C ARG A 291 4.30 -11.96 -15.68
N ILE A 292 5.47 -11.38 -15.89
CA ILE A 292 5.70 -9.94 -15.67
C ILE A 292 4.70 -9.12 -16.49
N ASN A 293 4.54 -9.44 -17.78
CA ASN A 293 3.60 -8.78 -18.66
C ASN A 293 2.14 -8.97 -18.21
N GLY A 294 1.76 -10.17 -17.77
CA GLY A 294 0.44 -10.45 -17.21
C GLY A 294 0.12 -9.62 -15.97
N MET A 295 1.08 -9.50 -15.04
CA MET A 295 0.92 -8.66 -13.85
C MET A 295 0.81 -7.16 -14.21
N ALA A 296 1.57 -6.70 -15.19
CA ALA A 296 1.47 -5.32 -15.67
C ALA A 296 0.09 -5.02 -16.30
N VAL A 297 -0.55 -5.99 -16.96
CA VAL A 297 -1.92 -5.85 -17.49
C VAL A 297 -2.92 -5.70 -16.35
N LEU A 298 -2.82 -6.52 -15.29
CA LEU A 298 -3.68 -6.38 -14.10
C LEU A 298 -3.53 -5.00 -13.47
N LEU A 299 -2.30 -4.52 -13.32
CA LEU A 299 -2.03 -3.21 -12.73
C LEU A 299 -2.58 -2.05 -13.56
N ARG A 300 -2.58 -2.16 -14.90
CA ARG A 300 -3.28 -1.20 -15.79
C ARG A 300 -4.77 -1.18 -15.52
N GLY A 301 -5.39 -2.35 -15.32
CA GLY A 301 -6.80 -2.45 -14.93
C GLY A 301 -7.08 -1.74 -13.60
N TYR A 302 -6.26 -1.98 -12.58
CA TYR A 302 -6.38 -1.28 -11.30
C TYR A 302 -6.19 0.24 -11.41
N THR A 303 -5.29 0.71 -12.27
CA THR A 303 -5.11 2.15 -12.51
C THR A 303 -6.38 2.78 -13.10
N THR A 304 -7.03 2.10 -14.04
CA THR A 304 -8.32 2.55 -14.60
C THR A 304 -9.41 2.59 -13.52
N MET A 305 -9.50 1.55 -12.68
CA MET A 305 -10.45 1.50 -11.56
C MET A 305 -10.22 2.65 -10.57
N ALA A 306 -8.97 2.91 -10.19
CA ALA A 306 -8.61 4.00 -9.28
C ALA A 306 -8.92 5.38 -9.90
N CYS A 307 -8.69 5.56 -11.19
CA CYS A 307 -9.06 6.78 -11.92
C CYS A 307 -10.57 7.02 -11.88
N LEU A 308 -11.37 6.00 -12.15
CA LEU A 308 -12.84 6.10 -12.11
C LEU A 308 -13.34 6.38 -10.69
N LEU A 309 -12.76 5.75 -9.68
CA LEU A 309 -13.10 6.00 -8.27
C LEU A 309 -12.83 7.46 -7.89
N TYR A 310 -11.72 8.02 -8.31
CA TYR A 310 -11.33 9.40 -8.04
C TYR A 310 -12.21 10.42 -8.78
N THR A 311 -12.55 10.13 -10.03
CA THR A 311 -13.27 11.09 -10.91
C THR A 311 -14.79 10.96 -10.83
N SER A 312 -15.31 9.86 -10.28
CA SER A 312 -16.76 9.65 -10.14
C SER A 312 -17.26 10.21 -8.82
N PRO A 313 -18.39 10.97 -8.82
CA PRO A 313 -18.98 11.44 -7.58
C PRO A 313 -19.44 10.26 -6.72
N SER A 314 -18.91 10.18 -5.51
CA SER A 314 -19.37 9.20 -4.53
C SER A 314 -20.79 9.57 -4.05
N PRO A 315 -21.70 8.60 -3.87
CA PRO A 315 -22.98 8.85 -3.22
C PRO A 315 -22.84 9.43 -1.81
N ARG A 316 -21.70 9.20 -1.13
CA ARG A 316 -21.39 9.77 0.17
C ARG A 316 -20.98 11.24 0.09
N ASP A 317 -20.36 11.67 -1.02
CA ASP A 317 -19.95 13.06 -1.26
C ASP A 317 -21.10 13.91 -1.78
N ARG A 318 -22.22 13.29 -2.15
CA ARG A 318 -23.45 13.96 -2.56
C ARG A 318 -24.22 14.43 -1.34
N GLN A 319 -23.67 15.38 -0.59
CA GLN A 319 -24.53 16.23 0.26
C GLN A 319 -25.44 17.03 -0.68
N LYS A 320 -26.67 16.59 -0.83
CA LYS A 320 -27.73 17.46 -1.28
C LYS A 320 -27.92 18.48 -0.17
N SER A 321 -27.25 19.61 -0.28
CA SER A 321 -27.64 20.80 0.46
C SER A 321 -29.09 21.11 0.07
N ARG A 322 -30.03 20.73 0.92
CA ARG A 322 -31.36 21.33 0.92
C ARG A 322 -31.19 22.69 1.56
N MET A 323 -30.68 23.65 0.83
CA MET A 323 -30.95 25.03 1.16
C MET A 323 -32.44 25.23 0.91
N PRO A 324 -33.25 25.68 1.90
CA PRO A 324 -34.59 26.13 1.63
C PRO A 324 -34.46 27.26 0.62
N SER A 325 -35.13 27.18 -0.50
CA SER A 325 -35.38 28.34 -1.31
C SER A 325 -36.28 29.27 -0.46
N SER A 326 -35.67 30.17 0.24
CA SER A 326 -36.40 31.34 0.74
C SER A 326 -36.79 32.17 -0.45
N ALA A 327 -38.07 32.27 -0.68
CA ALA A 327 -38.74 33.17 -1.60
C ALA A 327 -38.29 34.63 -1.45
#